data_ec13338d083a562fbdf1364514303f06
#
_entry.id   ec13338d083a562fbdf1364514303f06
#
_cell.length_a   1.000
_cell.length_b   1.000
_cell.length_c   1.000
_cell.angle_alpha   90.00
_cell.angle_beta   90.00
_cell.angle_gamma   90.00
#
_symmetry.space_group_name_H-M   'P 1'
#
loop_
_entity.id
_entity.type
_entity.pdbx_description
1 polymer ?
#
loop_
_entity_poly.entity_id
_entity_poly.type
_entity_poly.pdbx_seq_one_letter_code
_entity_poly.pdbx_strand_id
1 'polypeptide(L)'
;MVFHGYAMLSEFFIKKFNVLNDGETLVVAPEALNRFYITENFSRVGASWMTKEDRENDILENNRYIESLYQKIVEQIGHVNFELNVLGFSQGSPTGCRWVFSSQINVKNLLIWAGDIPKDTLIEKNKSKWSDLNTYLVMGKKDQLITKELSNKFEKIISDYGLDYSLISYDGDHRIFPDVLKSISDNFNND
;
A
#
# COMPACT_ATOMS: atom_id res chain seq x y z
N MET A 1 5.16 6.73 -1.24
CA MET A 1 5.38 5.75 -0.14
C MET A 1 4.87 4.40 -0.58
N VAL A 2 5.69 3.34 -0.48
CA VAL A 2 5.31 2.00 -0.96
C VAL A 2 5.53 0.95 0.13
N PHE A 3 4.49 0.16 0.43
CA PHE A 3 4.45 -0.78 1.55
C PHE A 3 4.50 -2.21 1.04
N HIS A 4 5.51 -2.97 1.45
CA HIS A 4 5.77 -4.33 0.98
C HIS A 4 4.79 -5.37 1.53
N GLY A 5 4.71 -6.52 0.88
CA GLY A 5 3.93 -7.67 1.33
C GLY A 5 4.60 -8.45 2.46
N TYR A 6 3.86 -9.42 3.02
CA TYR A 6 4.38 -10.35 4.03
C TYR A 6 5.64 -11.07 3.56
N ALA A 7 6.60 -11.26 4.47
CA ALA A 7 7.88 -11.95 4.24
C ALA A 7 8.79 -11.27 3.19
N MET A 8 8.54 -10.01 2.84
CA MET A 8 9.41 -9.22 1.97
C MET A 8 10.31 -8.31 2.80
N LEU A 9 11.48 -7.93 2.22
CA LEU A 9 12.33 -6.85 2.73
C LEU A 9 12.27 -5.65 1.79
N SER A 10 12.31 -4.45 2.34
CA SER A 10 12.18 -3.20 1.59
C SER A 10 13.29 -3.02 0.55
N GLU A 11 14.52 -3.46 0.83
CA GLU A 11 15.66 -3.38 -0.09
C GLU A 11 15.47 -4.14 -1.41
N PHE A 12 14.65 -5.22 -1.41
CA PHE A 12 14.31 -5.96 -2.61
C PHE A 12 13.00 -5.45 -3.22
N PHE A 13 12.07 -5.04 -2.37
CA PHE A 13 10.77 -4.54 -2.80
C PHE A 13 10.90 -3.24 -3.59
N ILE A 14 11.70 -2.30 -3.13
CA ILE A 14 11.90 -0.99 -3.77
C ILE A 14 12.41 -1.11 -5.21
N LYS A 15 13.17 -2.15 -5.55
CA LYS A 15 13.70 -2.37 -6.91
C LYS A 15 12.62 -2.54 -7.97
N LYS A 16 11.41 -2.96 -7.57
CA LYS A 16 10.26 -3.08 -8.47
C LYS A 16 9.75 -1.72 -8.96
N PHE A 17 10.13 -0.66 -8.29
CA PHE A 17 9.73 0.72 -8.58
C PHE A 17 10.77 1.48 -9.40
N ASN A 18 11.85 0.84 -9.85
CA ASN A 18 12.87 1.48 -10.70
C ASN A 18 12.31 2.05 -12.00
N VAL A 19 11.16 1.55 -12.46
CA VAL A 19 10.46 2.07 -13.65
C VAL A 19 9.89 3.48 -13.46
N LEU A 20 9.80 3.95 -12.20
CA LEU A 20 9.37 5.29 -11.84
C LEU A 20 10.55 6.26 -11.66
N ASN A 21 11.77 5.81 -11.95
CA ASN A 21 12.96 6.66 -11.80
C ASN A 21 13.09 7.61 -13.02
N ASP A 22 12.39 8.71 -12.95
CA ASP A 22 12.33 9.78 -13.95
C ASP A 22 13.13 11.04 -13.54
N GLY A 23 13.75 11.00 -12.36
CA GLY A 23 14.48 12.15 -11.79
C GLY A 23 13.58 13.12 -10.99
N GLU A 24 12.25 12.95 -11.03
CA GLU A 24 11.28 13.78 -10.33
C GLU A 24 10.52 13.00 -9.25
N THR A 25 10.53 11.67 -9.32
CA THR A 25 9.81 10.79 -8.39
C THR A 25 10.72 10.24 -7.30
N LEU A 26 10.44 10.60 -6.04
CA LEU A 26 11.06 9.96 -4.87
C LEU A 26 10.23 8.75 -4.42
N VAL A 27 10.82 7.56 -4.51
CA VAL A 27 10.21 6.33 -3.98
C VAL A 27 10.78 6.03 -2.60
N VAL A 28 9.90 5.86 -1.61
CA VAL A 28 10.25 5.49 -0.24
C VAL A 28 9.56 4.20 0.12
N ALA A 29 10.33 3.18 0.50
CA ALA A 29 9.85 1.86 0.91
C ALA A 29 10.23 1.60 2.38
N PRO A 30 9.38 1.95 3.36
CA PRO A 30 9.60 1.56 4.74
C PRO A 30 9.66 0.04 4.87
N GLU A 31 10.44 -0.47 5.82
CA GLU A 31 10.43 -1.88 6.17
C GLU A 31 9.59 -2.11 7.42
N ALA A 32 8.80 -3.18 7.41
CA ALA A 32 8.01 -3.60 8.55
C ALA A 32 8.90 -3.90 9.76
N LEU A 33 8.42 -3.58 10.97
CA LEU A 33 9.22 -3.64 12.19
C LEU A 33 9.56 -5.07 12.64
N ASN A 34 8.73 -6.06 12.30
CA ASN A 34 8.89 -7.44 12.74
C ASN A 34 9.64 -8.26 11.69
N ARG A 35 10.91 -8.55 11.92
CA ARG A 35 11.71 -9.45 11.07
C ARG A 35 11.68 -10.87 11.60
N PHE A 36 11.67 -11.84 10.69
CA PHE A 36 11.69 -13.26 11.03
C PHE A 36 12.40 -14.08 9.96
N TYR A 37 12.83 -15.27 10.33
CA TYR A 37 13.38 -16.22 9.37
C TYR A 37 12.27 -16.93 8.60
N ILE A 38 12.34 -16.89 7.27
CA ILE A 38 11.36 -17.52 6.37
C ILE A 38 11.64 -19.02 6.22
N THR A 39 12.91 -19.41 6.34
CA THR A 39 13.38 -20.78 6.11
C THR A 39 13.85 -21.43 7.39
N GLU A 40 13.65 -22.75 7.53
CA GLU A 40 14.06 -23.53 8.69
C GLU A 40 15.57 -23.48 8.95
N ASN A 41 16.37 -23.36 7.90
CA ASN A 41 17.84 -23.24 7.98
C ASN A 41 18.32 -21.80 8.24
N PHE A 42 17.42 -20.87 8.58
CA PHE A 42 17.74 -19.48 8.89
C PHE A 42 18.47 -18.70 7.78
N SER A 43 18.41 -19.19 6.54
CA SER A 43 19.16 -18.57 5.42
C SER A 43 18.45 -17.36 4.81
N ARG A 44 17.14 -17.20 5.03
CA ARG A 44 16.35 -16.10 4.47
C ARG A 44 15.54 -15.39 5.55
N VAL A 45 15.55 -14.06 5.48
CA VAL A 45 14.79 -13.19 6.38
C VAL A 45 13.70 -12.48 5.59
N GLY A 46 12.56 -12.28 6.21
CA GLY A 46 11.48 -11.43 5.75
C GLY A 46 10.97 -10.56 6.89
N ALA A 47 10.10 -9.63 6.55
CA ALA A 47 9.47 -8.74 7.51
C ALA A 47 7.94 -8.84 7.41
N SER A 48 7.26 -8.51 8.51
CA SER A 48 5.81 -8.51 8.63
C SER A 48 5.33 -7.25 9.33
N TRP A 49 4.29 -6.63 8.79
CA TRP A 49 3.65 -5.45 9.39
C TRP A 49 2.82 -5.82 10.62
N MET A 50 2.25 -7.01 10.62
CA MET A 50 1.45 -7.49 11.74
C MET A 50 1.29 -9.00 11.69
N THR A 51 1.05 -9.59 12.85
CA THR A 51 0.62 -10.99 12.98
C THR A 51 -0.75 -11.05 13.65
N LYS A 52 -1.23 -12.25 13.98
CA LYS A 52 -2.43 -12.40 14.81
C LYS A 52 -2.15 -12.15 16.29
N GLU A 53 -0.89 -12.33 16.71
CA GLU A 53 -0.46 -12.06 18.07
C GLU A 53 -0.22 -10.56 18.25
N ASP A 54 -0.79 -9.99 19.27
CA ASP A 54 -0.66 -8.55 19.64
C ASP A 54 -0.92 -7.57 18.46
N ARG A 55 -1.84 -7.95 17.59
CA ARG A 55 -2.14 -7.30 16.32
C ARG A 55 -2.37 -5.79 16.44
N GLU A 56 -3.10 -5.37 17.46
CA GLU A 56 -3.47 -3.96 17.64
C GLU A 56 -2.24 -3.10 17.98
N ASN A 57 -1.32 -3.62 18.76
CA ASN A 57 -0.06 -2.94 19.05
C ASN A 57 0.84 -2.90 17.81
N ASP A 58 0.96 -3.99 17.05
CA ASP A 58 1.68 -3.99 15.78
C ASP A 58 1.17 -2.87 14.85
N ILE A 59 -0.15 -2.74 14.71
CA ILE A 59 -0.78 -1.70 13.88
C ILE A 59 -0.44 -0.29 14.41
N LEU A 60 -0.57 -0.08 15.70
CA LEU A 60 -0.31 1.21 16.31
C LEU A 60 1.15 1.64 16.15
N GLU A 61 2.09 0.73 16.41
CA GLU A 61 3.52 1.00 16.33
C GLU A 61 3.97 1.23 14.89
N ASN A 62 3.47 0.43 13.94
CA ASN A 62 3.74 0.66 12.52
C ASN A 62 3.22 2.03 12.07
N ASN A 63 2.02 2.43 12.46
CA ASN A 63 1.49 3.75 12.10
C ASN A 63 2.37 4.88 12.66
N ARG A 64 2.82 4.78 13.92
CA ARG A 64 3.72 5.76 14.54
C ARG A 64 5.08 5.82 13.84
N TYR A 65 5.64 4.66 13.52
CA TYR A 65 6.91 4.55 12.81
C TYR A 65 6.84 5.18 11.42
N ILE A 66 5.80 4.82 10.64
CA ILE A 66 5.61 5.33 9.27
C ILE A 66 5.40 6.85 9.29
N GLU A 67 4.59 7.35 10.22
CA GLU A 67 4.37 8.79 10.39
C GLU A 67 5.67 9.53 10.75
N SER A 68 6.44 9.01 11.71
CA SER A 68 7.73 9.58 12.08
C SER A 68 8.74 9.59 10.92
N LEU A 69 8.76 8.53 10.12
CA LEU A 69 9.59 8.44 8.93
C LEU A 69 9.16 9.48 7.88
N TYR A 70 7.86 9.58 7.62
CA TYR A 70 7.30 10.54 6.67
C TYR A 70 7.67 11.98 7.06
N GLN A 71 7.50 12.36 8.32
CA GLN A 71 7.83 13.69 8.81
C GLN A 71 9.32 14.02 8.61
N LYS A 72 10.23 13.07 8.87
CA LYS A 72 11.65 13.24 8.61
C LYS A 72 11.97 13.42 7.13
N ILE A 73 11.27 12.70 6.25
CA ILE A 73 11.44 12.84 4.80
C ILE A 73 10.99 14.22 4.35
N VAL A 74 9.81 14.68 4.80
CA VAL A 74 9.29 16.01 4.48
C VAL A 74 10.26 17.10 4.96
N GLU A 75 10.82 16.97 6.16
CA GLU A 75 11.83 17.89 6.68
C GLU A 75 13.09 17.92 5.79
N GLN A 76 13.55 16.78 5.29
CA GLN A 76 14.72 16.67 4.41
C GLN A 76 14.46 17.22 3.01
N ILE A 77 13.25 17.01 2.46
CA ILE A 77 12.85 17.56 1.16
C ILE A 77 12.72 19.09 1.24
N GLY A 78 12.35 19.61 2.42
CA GLY A 78 12.18 21.05 2.64
C GLY A 78 10.91 21.60 1.98
N HIS A 79 11.01 22.82 1.41
CA HIS A 79 9.85 23.54 0.86
C HIS A 79 9.51 23.14 -0.59
N VAL A 80 9.78 21.92 -0.99
CA VAL A 80 9.36 21.41 -2.31
C VAL A 80 7.89 21.05 -2.26
N ASN A 81 7.11 21.58 -3.20
CA ASN A 81 5.74 21.14 -3.38
C ASN A 81 5.74 19.78 -4.08
N PHE A 82 5.08 18.78 -3.50
CA PHE A 82 4.99 17.44 -4.05
C PHE A 82 3.62 16.83 -3.83
N GLU A 83 3.26 15.88 -4.68
CA GLU A 83 2.09 15.04 -4.51
C GLU A 83 2.47 13.72 -3.84
N LEU A 84 1.74 13.35 -2.79
CA LEU A 84 1.96 12.09 -2.10
C LEU A 84 1.06 11.00 -2.68
N ASN A 85 1.70 9.96 -3.20
CA ASN A 85 1.04 8.73 -3.63
C ASN A 85 1.40 7.59 -2.65
N VAL A 86 0.42 6.76 -2.32
CA VAL A 86 0.58 5.62 -1.42
C VAL A 86 0.23 4.34 -2.16
N LEU A 87 1.13 3.35 -2.14
CA LEU A 87 0.90 2.03 -2.67
C LEU A 87 1.14 0.99 -1.59
N GLY A 88 0.15 0.14 -1.33
CA GLY A 88 0.31 -1.05 -0.53
C GLY A 88 0.23 -2.31 -1.40
N PHE A 89 1.16 -3.24 -1.20
CA PHE A 89 1.14 -4.55 -1.83
C PHE A 89 0.79 -5.65 -0.82
N SER A 90 -0.23 -6.45 -1.09
CA SER A 90 -0.62 -7.58 -0.23
C SER A 90 -0.85 -7.12 1.22
N GLN A 91 -0.09 -7.61 2.22
CA GLN A 91 -0.13 -7.15 3.61
C GLN A 91 0.20 -5.65 3.76
N GLY A 92 0.95 -5.07 2.84
CA GLY A 92 1.22 -3.63 2.81
C GLY A 92 -0.02 -2.78 2.48
N SER A 93 -1.04 -3.33 1.80
CA SER A 93 -2.27 -2.60 1.47
C SER A 93 -3.03 -2.16 2.72
N PRO A 94 -3.43 -3.05 3.65
CA PRO A 94 -4.08 -2.62 4.88
C PRO A 94 -3.18 -1.75 5.76
N THR A 95 -1.87 -1.90 5.69
CA THR A 95 -0.91 -1.04 6.40
C THR A 95 -0.93 0.38 5.86
N GLY A 96 -0.80 0.54 4.54
CA GLY A 96 -0.87 1.85 3.88
C GLY A 96 -2.22 2.53 4.11
N CYS A 97 -3.34 1.80 3.98
CA CYS A 97 -4.67 2.34 4.29
C CYS A 97 -4.73 2.88 5.73
N ARG A 98 -4.31 2.09 6.72
CA ARG A 98 -4.37 2.53 8.12
C ARG A 98 -3.53 3.78 8.37
N TRP A 99 -2.31 3.83 7.84
CA TRP A 99 -1.50 5.02 7.95
C TRP A 99 -2.18 6.24 7.33
N VAL A 100 -2.68 6.14 6.10
CA VAL A 100 -3.42 7.22 5.42
C VAL A 100 -4.57 7.72 6.30
N PHE A 101 -5.38 6.83 6.86
CA PHE A 101 -6.57 7.22 7.62
C PHE A 101 -6.32 7.58 9.09
N SER A 102 -5.15 7.25 9.65
CA SER A 102 -4.75 7.66 11.00
C SER A 102 -3.97 8.98 11.02
N SER A 103 -3.44 9.42 9.90
CA SER A 103 -2.59 10.61 9.76
C SER A 103 -3.35 11.82 9.20
N GLN A 104 -2.79 13.02 9.42
CA GLN A 104 -3.28 14.27 8.84
C GLN A 104 -2.58 14.63 7.51
N ILE A 105 -2.19 13.61 6.76
CA ILE A 105 -1.51 13.77 5.47
C ILE A 105 -2.51 13.93 4.33
N ASN A 106 -2.12 14.69 3.32
CA ASN A 106 -2.86 14.76 2.06
C ASN A 106 -2.27 13.77 1.07
N VAL A 107 -3.05 12.77 0.68
CA VAL A 107 -2.68 11.75 -0.30
C VAL A 107 -3.53 11.96 -1.53
N LYS A 108 -2.91 12.00 -2.70
CA LYS A 108 -3.62 12.14 -3.98
C LYS A 108 -4.13 10.77 -4.47
N ASN A 109 -3.25 9.79 -4.53
CA ASN A 109 -3.58 8.46 -5.05
C ASN A 109 -3.27 7.37 -4.02
N LEU A 110 -4.23 6.47 -3.80
CA LEU A 110 -4.09 5.27 -2.96
C LEU A 110 -4.24 4.02 -3.82
N LEU A 111 -3.15 3.27 -3.98
CA LEU A 111 -3.11 2.02 -4.74
C LEU A 111 -3.14 0.84 -3.77
N ILE A 112 -4.15 0.01 -3.90
CA ILE A 112 -4.35 -1.24 -3.16
C ILE A 112 -4.03 -2.38 -4.12
N TRP A 113 -2.78 -2.85 -4.08
CA TRP A 113 -2.29 -3.87 -5.02
C TRP A 113 -2.32 -5.24 -4.38
N ALA A 114 -3.16 -6.12 -4.93
CA ALA A 114 -3.32 -7.51 -4.49
C ALA A 114 -3.49 -7.65 -2.96
N GLY A 115 -4.23 -6.72 -2.35
CA GLY A 115 -4.41 -6.65 -0.90
C GLY A 115 -5.83 -6.29 -0.48
N ASP A 116 -6.05 -6.11 0.82
CA ASP A 116 -7.38 -5.86 1.42
C ASP A 116 -7.53 -4.40 1.87
N ILE A 117 -8.78 -3.93 1.90
CA ILE A 117 -9.17 -2.69 2.57
C ILE A 117 -9.56 -3.05 4.01
N PRO A 118 -8.87 -2.54 5.02
CA PRO A 118 -9.16 -2.89 6.40
C PRO A 118 -10.45 -2.22 6.87
N LYS A 119 -11.32 -3.01 7.51
CA LYS A 119 -12.64 -2.54 7.96
C LYS A 119 -12.58 -1.37 8.95
N ASP A 120 -11.52 -1.27 9.72
CA ASP A 120 -11.29 -0.20 10.68
C ASP A 120 -11.04 1.17 10.01
N THR A 121 -10.76 1.21 8.71
CA THR A 121 -10.71 2.44 7.92
C THR A 121 -12.06 2.82 7.30
N LEU A 122 -13.00 1.88 7.23
CA LEU A 122 -14.32 2.03 6.64
C LEU A 122 -15.35 2.48 7.69
N ILE A 123 -15.12 3.63 8.29
CA ILE A 123 -15.98 4.20 9.33
C ILE A 123 -16.44 5.60 8.93
N GLU A 124 -17.57 6.04 9.48
CA GLU A 124 -18.27 7.27 9.07
C GLU A 124 -17.34 8.49 9.03
N LYS A 125 -16.48 8.65 10.04
CA LYS A 125 -15.54 9.78 10.10
C LYS A 125 -14.52 9.84 8.96
N ASN A 126 -14.33 8.73 8.24
CA ASN A 126 -13.36 8.62 7.14
C ASN A 126 -14.00 8.81 5.76
N LYS A 127 -15.31 8.93 5.64
CA LYS A 127 -16.00 9.02 4.35
C LYS A 127 -15.50 10.17 3.47
N SER A 128 -15.37 11.38 4.05
CA SER A 128 -14.87 12.52 3.27
C SER A 128 -13.46 12.27 2.75
N LYS A 129 -12.58 11.72 3.58
CA LYS A 129 -11.20 11.41 3.18
C LYS A 129 -11.14 10.34 2.09
N TRP A 130 -12.02 9.32 2.14
CA TRP A 130 -12.17 8.36 1.06
C TRP A 130 -12.62 9.03 -0.26
N SER A 131 -13.58 9.97 -0.19
CA SER A 131 -14.08 10.67 -1.37
C SER A 131 -13.04 11.61 -2.00
N ASP A 132 -12.08 12.10 -1.22
CA ASP A 132 -11.02 12.99 -1.70
C ASP A 132 -9.82 12.23 -2.30
N LEU A 133 -9.80 10.90 -2.16
CA LEU A 133 -8.72 10.02 -2.65
C LEU A 133 -9.06 9.43 -4.02
N ASN A 134 -8.12 9.49 -4.96
CA ASN A 134 -8.17 8.59 -6.11
C ASN A 134 -7.77 7.18 -5.65
N THR A 135 -8.75 6.28 -5.55
CA THR A 135 -8.52 4.92 -5.07
C THR A 135 -8.44 3.93 -6.24
N TYR A 136 -7.35 3.17 -6.29
CA TYR A 136 -7.11 2.15 -7.31
C TYR A 136 -7.01 0.77 -6.67
N LEU A 137 -7.85 -0.15 -7.13
CA LEU A 137 -7.72 -1.58 -6.82
C LEU A 137 -6.99 -2.27 -7.97
N VAL A 138 -5.81 -2.83 -7.68
CA VAL A 138 -4.96 -3.44 -8.71
C VAL A 138 -4.86 -4.94 -8.46
N MET A 139 -5.37 -5.75 -9.40
CA MET A 139 -5.55 -7.19 -9.21
C MET A 139 -5.06 -8.00 -10.40
N GLY A 140 -4.27 -9.04 -10.13
CA GLY A 140 -3.84 -10.03 -11.12
C GLY A 140 -4.93 -11.07 -11.39
N LYS A 141 -5.27 -11.32 -12.66
CA LYS A 141 -6.25 -12.34 -13.04
C LYS A 141 -5.84 -13.77 -12.70
N LYS A 142 -4.53 -14.00 -12.52
CA LYS A 142 -3.93 -15.30 -12.15
C LYS A 142 -3.49 -15.36 -10.69
N ASP A 143 -3.87 -14.35 -9.89
CA ASP A 143 -3.53 -14.30 -8.47
C ASP A 143 -4.37 -15.31 -7.69
N GLN A 144 -3.71 -16.37 -7.21
CA GLN A 144 -4.36 -17.46 -6.45
C GLN A 144 -4.78 -17.04 -5.03
N LEU A 145 -4.26 -15.94 -4.51
CA LEU A 145 -4.63 -15.40 -3.21
C LEU A 145 -5.87 -14.50 -3.28
N ILE A 146 -6.19 -14.00 -4.48
CA ILE A 146 -7.41 -13.23 -4.75
C ILE A 146 -8.49 -14.18 -5.24
N THR A 147 -9.17 -14.82 -4.30
CA THR A 147 -10.30 -15.70 -4.63
C THR A 147 -11.51 -14.90 -5.11
N LYS A 148 -12.42 -15.56 -5.83
CA LYS A 148 -13.69 -14.95 -6.25
C LYS A 148 -14.51 -14.46 -5.05
N GLU A 149 -14.43 -15.16 -3.92
CA GLU A 149 -15.05 -14.75 -2.67
C GLU A 149 -14.48 -13.46 -2.13
N LEU A 150 -13.14 -13.28 -2.22
CA LEU A 150 -12.48 -12.06 -1.82
C LEU A 150 -12.89 -10.89 -2.73
N SER A 151 -12.93 -11.09 -4.06
CA SER A 151 -13.43 -10.09 -5.00
C SER A 151 -14.89 -9.69 -4.69
N ASN A 152 -15.78 -10.63 -4.48
CA ASN A 152 -17.17 -10.35 -4.12
C ASN A 152 -17.29 -9.61 -2.78
N LYS A 153 -16.43 -9.95 -1.82
CA LYS A 153 -16.35 -9.25 -0.53
C LYS A 153 -15.90 -7.80 -0.70
N PHE A 154 -14.95 -7.56 -1.57
CA PHE A 154 -14.51 -6.20 -1.92
C PHE A 154 -15.63 -5.38 -2.55
N GLU A 155 -16.26 -5.92 -3.59
CA GLU A 155 -17.39 -5.27 -4.28
C GLU A 155 -18.49 -4.90 -3.29
N LYS A 156 -18.80 -5.80 -2.36
CA LYS A 156 -19.80 -5.54 -1.32
C LYS A 156 -19.35 -4.44 -0.36
N ILE A 157 -18.13 -4.49 0.16
CA ILE A 157 -17.59 -3.47 1.08
C ILE A 157 -17.64 -2.09 0.41
N ILE A 158 -17.21 -2.04 -0.84
CA ILE A 158 -17.17 -0.82 -1.63
C ILE A 158 -18.59 -0.27 -1.87
N SER A 159 -19.51 -1.14 -2.27
CA SER A 159 -20.91 -0.77 -2.49
C SER A 159 -21.58 -0.28 -1.21
N ASP A 160 -21.45 -1.03 -0.11
CA ASP A 160 -22.06 -0.70 1.19
C ASP A 160 -21.52 0.64 1.74
N TYR A 161 -20.28 0.99 1.41
CA TYR A 161 -19.61 2.19 1.87
C TYR A 161 -19.71 3.37 0.89
N GLY A 162 -20.12 3.11 -0.36
CA GLY A 162 -20.21 4.10 -1.41
C GLY A 162 -18.84 4.65 -1.81
N LEU A 163 -17.79 3.81 -1.82
CA LEU A 163 -16.46 4.21 -2.25
C LEU A 163 -16.40 4.33 -3.77
N ASP A 164 -15.85 5.44 -4.23
CA ASP A 164 -15.42 5.57 -5.62
C ASP A 164 -14.02 4.95 -5.79
N TYR A 165 -13.84 4.16 -6.85
CA TYR A 165 -12.58 3.48 -7.13
C TYR A 165 -12.44 3.10 -8.60
N SER A 166 -11.21 2.99 -9.03
CA SER A 166 -10.85 2.42 -10.34
C SER A 166 -10.31 1.00 -10.18
N LEU A 167 -10.92 0.02 -10.86
CA LEU A 167 -10.43 -1.36 -10.89
C LEU A 167 -9.47 -1.56 -12.05
N ILE A 168 -8.23 -1.93 -11.75
CA ILE A 168 -7.20 -2.25 -12.72
C ILE A 168 -6.89 -3.75 -12.66
N SER A 169 -7.29 -4.48 -13.68
CA SER A 169 -7.01 -5.92 -13.81
C SER A 169 -5.91 -6.16 -14.84
N TYR A 170 -4.92 -6.96 -14.47
CA TYR A 170 -3.81 -7.33 -15.38
C TYR A 170 -3.64 -8.85 -15.50
N ASP A 171 -3.01 -9.31 -16.58
CA ASP A 171 -2.73 -10.73 -16.78
C ASP A 171 -1.45 -11.14 -16.03
N GLY A 172 -1.58 -11.45 -14.74
CA GLY A 172 -0.47 -11.81 -13.86
C GLY A 172 -0.91 -12.43 -12.55
N ASP A 173 0.08 -12.93 -11.82
CA ASP A 173 -0.06 -13.55 -10.51
C ASP A 173 0.13 -12.53 -9.35
N HIS A 174 0.36 -13.04 -8.12
CA HIS A 174 0.54 -12.23 -6.89
C HIS A 174 1.89 -11.51 -6.84
N ARG A 175 2.12 -10.59 -7.80
CA ARG A 175 3.36 -9.79 -7.89
C ARG A 175 3.07 -8.37 -8.37
N ILE A 176 4.00 -7.45 -8.11
CA ILE A 176 4.02 -6.16 -8.79
C ILE A 176 4.69 -6.34 -10.15
N PHE A 177 3.99 -5.94 -11.19
CA PHE A 177 4.47 -5.92 -12.57
C PHE A 177 4.90 -4.49 -12.92
N PRO A 178 6.19 -4.25 -13.21
CA PRO A 178 6.71 -2.91 -13.49
C PRO A 178 5.98 -2.18 -14.63
N ASP A 179 5.64 -2.90 -15.71
CA ASP A 179 4.93 -2.31 -16.85
C ASP A 179 3.52 -1.85 -16.49
N VAL A 180 2.81 -2.62 -15.65
CA VAL A 180 1.48 -2.23 -15.12
C VAL A 180 1.62 -1.02 -14.21
N LEU A 181 2.63 -1.01 -13.33
CA LEU A 181 2.91 0.10 -12.44
C LEU A 181 3.21 1.38 -13.23
N LYS A 182 4.04 1.28 -14.26
CA LYS A 182 4.38 2.41 -15.14
C LYS A 182 3.14 2.96 -15.83
N SER A 183 2.31 2.09 -16.41
CA SER A 183 1.06 2.49 -17.06
C SER A 183 0.10 3.22 -16.10
N ILE A 184 0.01 2.78 -14.84
CA ILE A 184 -0.80 3.46 -13.82
C ILE A 184 -0.22 4.84 -13.52
N SER A 185 1.09 4.91 -13.30
CA SER A 185 1.78 6.17 -12.99
C SER A 185 1.66 7.21 -14.11
N ASP A 186 1.74 6.78 -15.36
CA ASP A 186 1.61 7.69 -16.51
C ASP A 186 0.21 8.33 -16.59
N ASN A 187 -0.81 7.65 -16.09
CA ASN A 187 -2.17 8.18 -16.05
C ASN A 187 -2.36 9.22 -14.93
N PHE A 188 -1.55 9.20 -13.86
CA PHE A 188 -1.64 10.22 -12.80
C PHE A 188 -1.30 11.63 -13.26
N ASN A 189 -0.51 11.74 -14.34
CA ASN A 189 -0.05 13.02 -14.88
C ASN A 189 -1.02 13.60 -15.95
N ASN A 190 -2.09 12.86 -16.28
CA ASN A 190 -3.05 13.25 -17.32
C ASN A 190 -4.39 13.77 -16.77
N ASP A 191 -4.59 13.71 -15.45
CA ASP A 191 -5.74 14.24 -14.70
C ASP A 191 -5.30 15.46 -13.85
#